data_0a08d95837dfaebcdcfde6b04cad6f9c
#
_entry.id   0a08d95837dfaebcdcfde6b04cad6f9c
#
_cell.length_a   1.000
_cell.length_b   1.000
_cell.length_c   1.000
_cell.angle_alpha   90.00
_cell.angle_beta   90.00
_cell.angle_gamma   90.00
#
_symmetry.space_group_name_H-M   'P 1'
#
loop_
_entity.id
_entity.type
_entity.pdbx_description
1 polymer ?
#
loop_
_entity_poly.entity_id
_entity_poly.type
_entity_poly.pdbx_seq_one_letter_code
_entity_poly.pdbx_strand_id
1 'polypeptide(L)'
;MHVPFVNLTIQFAELEEELVQAFRRIGHTGQYIMGPEVEAFEAALANLCETKHAITVGNGTDALELILRGYNIGKSDEVITAPNSFIASAGAISAVGATPVFVDVQDDLNLDPKLLLKAIGPKTKAIIPVHLTGNPADMDAILSIAKLHNLKVIEDAAQAIGAKYKGKMVGSLGHAAAFSLHPLKNFHLLGDAGFISTNDDDLANTIKKLQNHGLINR
;
A
#
# COMPACT_ATOMS: atom_id res chain seq x y z
N MET A 1 -3.10 -38.15 -1.29
CA MET A 1 -2.24 -37.03 -1.79
C MET A 1 -2.62 -35.77 -0.99
N HIS A 2 -1.69 -35.14 -0.28
CA HIS A 2 -1.94 -33.87 0.41
C HIS A 2 -1.46 -32.73 -0.51
N VAL A 3 -2.38 -31.85 -0.93
CA VAL A 3 -2.07 -30.67 -1.73
C VAL A 3 -2.24 -29.45 -0.83
N PRO A 4 -1.16 -28.77 -0.43
CA PRO A 4 -1.26 -27.59 0.42
C PRO A 4 -1.87 -26.41 -0.36
N PHE A 5 -2.63 -25.55 0.32
CA PHE A 5 -3.18 -24.32 -0.26
C PHE A 5 -2.07 -23.35 -0.69
N VAL A 6 -1.01 -23.23 0.13
CA VAL A 6 0.21 -22.48 -0.17
C VAL A 6 1.40 -23.35 0.21
N ASN A 7 2.45 -23.36 -0.62
CA ASN A 7 3.67 -24.12 -0.35
C ASN A 7 4.91 -23.23 -0.41
N LEU A 8 5.12 -22.46 0.65
CA LEU A 8 6.27 -21.55 0.79
C LEU A 8 7.61 -22.31 0.88
N THR A 9 7.57 -23.59 1.28
CA THR A 9 8.79 -24.42 1.43
C THR A 9 9.46 -24.67 0.07
N ILE A 10 8.67 -24.88 -1.00
CA ILE A 10 9.21 -25.06 -2.36
C ILE A 10 9.87 -23.76 -2.82
N GLN A 11 9.19 -22.62 -2.65
CA GLN A 11 9.75 -21.31 -3.03
C GLN A 11 11.05 -21.02 -2.28
N PHE A 12 11.10 -21.32 -0.98
CA PHE A 12 12.33 -21.16 -0.20
C PHE A 12 13.45 -22.01 -0.74
N ALA A 13 13.20 -23.31 -1.03
CA ALA A 13 14.22 -24.22 -1.54
C ALA A 13 14.82 -23.76 -2.89
N GLU A 14 14.03 -23.10 -3.74
CA GLU A 14 14.51 -22.55 -5.01
C GLU A 14 15.40 -21.30 -4.83
N LEU A 15 15.22 -20.54 -3.76
CA LEU A 15 15.90 -19.27 -3.50
C LEU A 15 16.92 -19.35 -2.36
N GLU A 16 17.04 -20.49 -1.69
CA GLU A 16 17.81 -20.65 -0.44
C GLU A 16 19.23 -20.12 -0.55
N GLU A 17 19.95 -20.52 -1.58
CA GLU A 17 21.36 -20.12 -1.74
C GLU A 17 21.50 -18.59 -1.91
N GLU A 18 20.64 -17.98 -2.73
CA GLU A 18 20.66 -16.52 -2.96
C GLU A 18 20.31 -15.76 -1.66
N LEU A 19 19.34 -16.26 -0.90
CA LEU A 19 18.91 -15.68 0.37
C LEU A 19 20.02 -15.77 1.42
N VAL A 20 20.69 -16.94 1.52
CA VAL A 20 21.82 -17.11 2.44
C VAL A 20 22.98 -16.19 2.08
N GLN A 21 23.29 -16.02 0.80
CA GLN A 21 24.32 -15.09 0.36
C GLN A 21 23.96 -13.64 0.65
N ALA A 22 22.69 -13.23 0.45
CA ALA A 22 22.22 -11.90 0.81
C ALA A 22 22.34 -11.66 2.31
N PHE A 23 21.93 -12.64 3.14
CA PHE A 23 22.08 -12.58 4.58
C PHE A 23 23.55 -12.39 5.02
N ARG A 24 24.47 -13.15 4.42
CA ARG A 24 25.92 -13.02 4.70
C ARG A 24 26.45 -11.64 4.32
N ARG A 25 26.07 -11.12 3.13
CA ARG A 25 26.51 -9.77 2.69
C ARG A 25 26.07 -8.71 3.72
N ILE A 26 24.80 -8.70 4.09
CA ILE A 26 24.25 -7.76 5.07
C ILE A 26 24.95 -7.93 6.43
N GLY A 27 25.13 -9.17 6.88
CA GLY A 27 25.81 -9.49 8.13
C GLY A 27 27.23 -8.94 8.22
N HIS A 28 27.98 -8.99 7.12
CA HIS A 28 29.34 -8.44 7.05
C HIS A 28 29.41 -6.91 7.06
N THR A 29 28.33 -6.22 6.66
CA THR A 29 28.29 -4.75 6.70
C THR A 29 27.87 -4.23 8.07
N GLY A 30 27.13 -5.01 8.86
CA GLY A 30 26.50 -4.55 10.11
C GLY A 30 25.38 -3.52 9.90
N GLN A 31 25.01 -3.19 8.68
CA GLN A 31 23.96 -2.21 8.36
C GLN A 31 22.60 -2.91 8.21
N TYR A 32 22.00 -3.27 9.32
CA TYR A 32 20.76 -4.06 9.35
C TYR A 32 19.48 -3.25 9.15
N ILE A 33 19.54 -1.92 9.30
CA ILE A 33 18.38 -1.03 9.23
C ILE A 33 18.68 0.10 8.24
N MET A 34 17.80 0.33 7.27
CA MET A 34 17.88 1.40 6.27
C MET A 34 19.27 1.47 5.57
N GLY A 35 19.82 0.28 5.28
CA GLY A 35 21.10 0.15 4.58
C GLY A 35 20.94 0.14 3.06
N PRO A 36 22.08 -0.02 2.33
CA PRO A 36 22.09 -0.01 0.86
C PRO A 36 21.15 -1.02 0.19
N GLU A 37 20.91 -2.16 0.82
CA GLU A 37 19.97 -3.18 0.30
C GLU A 37 18.53 -2.66 0.33
N VAL A 38 18.15 -1.89 1.36
CA VAL A 38 16.81 -1.26 1.43
C VAL A 38 16.70 -0.18 0.36
N GLU A 39 17.71 0.67 0.20
CA GLU A 39 17.71 1.74 -0.82
C GLU A 39 17.59 1.15 -2.24
N ALA A 40 18.35 0.09 -2.53
CA ALA A 40 18.27 -0.62 -3.81
C ALA A 40 16.88 -1.24 -4.04
N PHE A 41 16.28 -1.81 -3.00
CA PHE A 41 14.96 -2.40 -3.07
C PHE A 41 13.87 -1.32 -3.29
N GLU A 42 13.93 -0.21 -2.56
CA GLU A 42 13.03 0.93 -2.76
C GLU A 42 13.12 1.50 -4.19
N ALA A 43 14.33 1.62 -4.72
CA ALA A 43 14.53 2.06 -6.11
C ALA A 43 13.91 1.08 -7.12
N ALA A 44 14.06 -0.23 -6.90
CA ALA A 44 13.45 -1.26 -7.75
C ALA A 44 11.92 -1.23 -7.68
N LEU A 45 11.34 -1.06 -6.47
CA LEU A 45 9.90 -0.95 -6.26
C LEU A 45 9.31 0.33 -6.90
N ALA A 46 10.00 1.45 -6.78
CA ALA A 46 9.60 2.71 -7.42
C ALA A 46 9.57 2.56 -8.95
N ASN A 47 10.58 1.91 -9.52
CA ASN A 47 10.61 1.61 -10.95
C ASN A 47 9.50 0.63 -11.37
N LEU A 48 9.24 -0.41 -10.58
CA LEU A 48 8.16 -1.37 -10.82
C LEU A 48 6.79 -0.68 -10.85
N CYS A 49 6.53 0.22 -9.90
CA CYS A 49 5.28 0.96 -9.79
C CYS A 49 5.19 2.17 -10.75
N GLU A 50 6.24 2.48 -11.50
CA GLU A 50 6.33 3.68 -12.35
C GLU A 50 6.09 4.98 -11.54
N THR A 51 6.66 5.04 -10.32
CA THR A 51 6.55 6.18 -9.40
C THR A 51 7.92 6.76 -9.05
N LYS A 52 7.93 8.00 -8.54
CA LYS A 52 9.18 8.65 -8.10
C LYS A 52 9.74 8.01 -6.81
N HIS A 53 8.85 7.59 -5.93
CA HIS A 53 9.21 7.12 -4.60
C HIS A 53 8.55 5.78 -4.30
N ALA A 54 9.32 4.88 -3.69
CA ALA A 54 8.83 3.79 -2.88
C ALA A 54 9.52 3.86 -1.51
N ILE A 55 8.76 3.57 -0.44
CA ILE A 55 9.25 3.66 0.93
C ILE A 55 8.82 2.39 1.64
N THR A 56 9.77 1.60 2.12
CA THR A 56 9.52 0.34 2.81
C THR A 56 9.00 0.59 4.23
N VAL A 57 8.10 -0.28 4.69
CA VAL A 57 7.46 -0.20 6.01
C VAL A 57 7.26 -1.60 6.58
N GLY A 58 6.79 -1.70 7.83
CA GLY A 58 6.64 -2.96 8.55
C GLY A 58 5.62 -3.92 7.94
N ASN A 59 4.55 -3.42 7.35
CA ASN A 59 3.49 -4.21 6.68
C ASN A 59 2.55 -3.28 5.88
N GLY A 60 1.55 -3.87 5.22
CA GLY A 60 0.57 -3.10 4.44
C GLY A 60 -0.36 -2.23 5.29
N THR A 61 -0.63 -2.60 6.54
CA THR A 61 -1.43 -1.79 7.48
C THR A 61 -0.67 -0.53 7.87
N ASP A 62 0.62 -0.67 8.22
CA ASP A 62 1.51 0.47 8.49
C ASP A 62 1.60 1.40 7.28
N ALA A 63 1.62 0.85 6.07
CA ALA A 63 1.61 1.64 4.84
C ALA A 63 0.37 2.55 4.76
N LEU A 64 -0.83 1.99 4.97
CA LEU A 64 -2.07 2.77 4.97
C LEU A 64 -2.09 3.82 6.08
N GLU A 65 -1.69 3.46 7.31
CA GLU A 65 -1.64 4.40 8.43
C GLU A 65 -0.67 5.55 8.17
N LEU A 66 0.52 5.27 7.67
CA LEU A 66 1.53 6.29 7.41
C LEU A 66 1.10 7.23 6.28
N ILE A 67 0.42 6.74 5.24
CA ILE A 67 -0.14 7.60 4.19
C ILE A 67 -1.21 8.53 4.78
N LEU A 68 -2.15 7.99 5.58
CA LEU A 68 -3.20 8.79 6.22
C LEU A 68 -2.61 9.85 7.14
N ARG A 69 -1.63 9.51 7.98
CA ARG A 69 -0.90 10.45 8.84
C ARG A 69 -0.13 11.49 8.02
N GLY A 70 0.49 11.07 6.91
CA GLY A 70 1.22 11.94 6.01
C GLY A 70 0.35 13.01 5.36
N TYR A 71 -0.92 12.68 5.11
CA TYR A 71 -1.93 13.64 4.64
C TYR A 71 -2.66 14.37 5.78
N ASN A 72 -2.22 14.22 7.04
CA ASN A 72 -2.86 14.80 8.24
C ASN A 72 -4.33 14.39 8.40
N ILE A 73 -4.71 13.21 7.95
CA ILE A 73 -6.05 12.64 8.13
C ILE A 73 -6.11 11.98 9.51
N GLY A 74 -7.14 12.30 10.29
CA GLY A 74 -7.27 11.82 11.66
C GLY A 74 -8.61 12.13 12.30
N LYS A 75 -8.58 12.49 13.59
CA LYS A 75 -9.78 12.72 14.39
C LYS A 75 -10.75 13.70 13.70
N SER A 76 -12.01 13.33 13.63
CA SER A 76 -13.12 14.05 13.00
C SER A 76 -13.17 13.98 11.47
N ASP A 77 -12.20 13.36 10.82
CA ASP A 77 -12.24 13.10 9.39
C ASP A 77 -12.93 11.77 9.07
N GLU A 78 -13.40 11.66 7.84
CA GLU A 78 -13.99 10.44 7.30
C GLU A 78 -13.19 9.98 6.09
N VAL A 79 -13.01 8.65 5.98
CA VAL A 79 -12.35 8.02 4.84
C VAL A 79 -13.23 6.90 4.30
N ILE A 80 -13.50 6.97 2.99
CA ILE A 80 -14.36 5.98 2.32
C ILE A 80 -13.53 4.77 1.91
N THR A 81 -14.05 3.56 2.16
CA THR A 81 -13.48 2.29 1.68
C THR A 81 -14.56 1.25 1.43
N ALA A 82 -14.20 0.10 0.87
CA ALA A 82 -15.10 -1.02 0.64
C ALA A 82 -15.21 -1.93 1.88
N PRO A 83 -16.39 -2.52 2.17
CA PRO A 83 -16.60 -3.36 3.35
C PRO A 83 -16.06 -4.80 3.19
N ASN A 84 -15.83 -5.27 1.97
CA ASN A 84 -15.43 -6.64 1.65
C ASN A 84 -13.92 -6.88 1.70
N SER A 85 -13.12 -5.90 2.14
CA SER A 85 -11.67 -5.99 2.22
C SER A 85 -11.20 -6.68 3.50
N PHE A 86 -9.89 -6.95 3.57
CA PHE A 86 -9.23 -7.30 4.82
C PHE A 86 -9.39 -6.15 5.82
N ILE A 87 -9.47 -6.48 7.10
CA ILE A 87 -9.71 -5.51 8.18
C ILE A 87 -8.74 -4.31 8.18
N ALA A 88 -7.55 -4.47 7.59
CA ALA A 88 -6.53 -3.43 7.55
C ALA A 88 -7.01 -2.13 6.88
N SER A 89 -7.80 -2.21 5.80
CA SER A 89 -8.28 -1.02 5.10
C SER A 89 -9.11 -0.11 6.02
N ALA A 90 -10.04 -0.69 6.79
CA ALA A 90 -10.84 0.05 7.77
C ALA A 90 -10.09 0.27 9.09
N GLY A 91 -9.26 -0.69 9.50
CA GLY A 91 -8.46 -0.65 10.72
C GLY A 91 -7.46 0.49 10.72
N ALA A 92 -6.74 0.72 9.63
CA ALA A 92 -5.80 1.82 9.47
C ALA A 92 -6.50 3.19 9.60
N ILE A 93 -7.72 3.33 9.03
CA ILE A 93 -8.54 4.54 9.18
C ILE A 93 -8.85 4.78 10.66
N SER A 94 -9.30 3.74 11.37
CA SER A 94 -9.61 3.83 12.80
C SER A 94 -8.39 4.10 13.66
N ALA A 95 -7.23 3.52 13.32
CA ALA A 95 -5.99 3.69 14.07
C ALA A 95 -5.43 5.12 14.03
N VAL A 96 -5.70 5.88 12.96
CA VAL A 96 -5.37 7.30 12.90
C VAL A 96 -6.44 8.19 13.55
N GLY A 97 -7.54 7.62 14.07
CA GLY A 97 -8.64 8.33 14.71
C GLY A 97 -9.70 8.86 13.75
N ALA A 98 -9.61 8.55 12.46
CA ALA A 98 -10.64 8.87 11.47
C ALA A 98 -11.78 7.83 11.51
N THR A 99 -12.89 8.15 10.88
CA THR A 99 -14.05 7.27 10.78
C THR A 99 -14.10 6.59 9.40
N PRO A 100 -14.09 5.24 9.35
CA PRO A 100 -14.31 4.54 8.08
C PRO A 100 -15.78 4.68 7.65
N VAL A 101 -15.98 5.06 6.39
CA VAL A 101 -17.29 5.11 5.74
C VAL A 101 -17.31 4.04 4.67
N PHE A 102 -18.24 3.11 4.76
CA PHE A 102 -18.32 2.00 3.83
C PHE A 102 -19.21 2.31 2.63
N VAL A 103 -18.72 1.99 1.45
CA VAL A 103 -19.46 2.02 0.19
C VAL A 103 -19.43 0.63 -0.41
N ASP A 104 -20.57 0.12 -0.83
CA ASP A 104 -20.72 -1.22 -1.38
C ASP A 104 -19.94 -1.40 -2.68
N VAL A 105 -19.80 -2.65 -3.10
CA VAL A 105 -18.98 -3.05 -4.25
C VAL A 105 -19.85 -3.44 -5.43
N GLN A 106 -19.25 -3.43 -6.62
CA GLN A 106 -19.83 -3.94 -7.86
C GLN A 106 -19.62 -5.46 -7.97
N ASP A 107 -20.13 -6.06 -9.06
CA ASP A 107 -19.97 -7.50 -9.36
C ASP A 107 -18.50 -7.94 -9.47
N ASP A 108 -17.60 -7.02 -9.80
CA ASP A 108 -16.14 -7.25 -9.84
C ASP A 108 -15.45 -7.18 -8.48
N LEU A 109 -16.21 -7.04 -7.39
CA LEU A 109 -15.79 -6.92 -6.00
C LEU A 109 -15.02 -5.63 -5.67
N ASN A 110 -14.94 -4.68 -6.58
CA ASN A 110 -14.36 -3.37 -6.36
C ASN A 110 -15.42 -2.35 -5.93
N LEU A 111 -15.00 -1.32 -5.19
CA LEU A 111 -15.85 -0.23 -4.73
C LEU A 111 -16.67 0.38 -5.88
N ASP A 112 -18.00 0.52 -5.70
CA ASP A 112 -18.91 1.07 -6.71
C ASP A 112 -18.83 2.60 -6.78
N PRO A 113 -18.27 3.18 -7.85
CA PRO A 113 -18.16 4.63 -7.99
C PRO A 113 -19.52 5.36 -8.01
N LYS A 114 -20.60 4.69 -8.43
CA LYS A 114 -21.94 5.29 -8.47
C LYS A 114 -22.48 5.59 -7.07
N LEU A 115 -22.01 4.87 -6.06
CA LEU A 115 -22.41 5.05 -4.69
C LEU A 115 -21.56 6.09 -3.93
N LEU A 116 -20.38 6.44 -4.44
CA LEU A 116 -19.45 7.37 -3.78
C LEU A 116 -20.09 8.73 -3.50
N LEU A 117 -20.80 9.31 -4.45
CA LEU A 117 -21.39 10.65 -4.30
C LEU A 117 -22.37 10.74 -3.12
N LYS A 118 -23.04 9.63 -2.78
CA LYS A 118 -23.97 9.57 -1.64
C LYS A 118 -23.23 9.48 -0.30
N ALA A 119 -22.01 8.96 -0.30
CA ALA A 119 -21.20 8.74 0.90
C ALA A 119 -20.28 9.95 1.20
N ILE A 120 -20.02 10.82 0.23
CA ILE A 120 -19.17 12.00 0.41
C ILE A 120 -19.90 13.05 1.24
N GLY A 121 -19.31 13.41 2.37
CA GLY A 121 -19.77 14.47 3.26
C GLY A 121 -18.70 15.53 3.52
N PRO A 122 -19.00 16.55 4.33
CA PRO A 122 -18.07 17.64 4.63
C PRO A 122 -16.82 17.20 5.40
N LYS A 123 -16.86 16.03 6.03
CA LYS A 123 -15.76 15.44 6.78
C LYS A 123 -14.92 14.47 5.95
N THR A 124 -15.37 14.10 4.76
CA THR A 124 -14.66 13.15 3.90
C THR A 124 -13.35 13.80 3.41
N LYS A 125 -12.23 13.10 3.58
CA LYS A 125 -10.88 13.54 3.19
C LYS A 125 -10.22 12.65 2.16
N ALA A 126 -10.56 11.35 2.18
CA ALA A 126 -9.94 10.40 1.26
C ALA A 126 -10.89 9.27 0.88
N ILE A 127 -10.52 8.59 -0.20
CA ILE A 127 -11.10 7.34 -0.66
C ILE A 127 -9.96 6.31 -0.72
N ILE A 128 -10.18 5.13 -0.13
CA ILE A 128 -9.28 3.98 -0.23
C ILE A 128 -9.96 2.91 -1.08
N PRO A 129 -9.82 2.94 -2.42
CA PRO A 129 -10.21 1.81 -3.26
C PRO A 129 -9.29 0.63 -2.97
N VAL A 130 -9.86 -0.58 -2.90
CA VAL A 130 -9.12 -1.82 -2.66
C VAL A 130 -9.11 -2.66 -3.93
N HIS A 131 -7.93 -3.02 -4.42
CA HIS A 131 -7.75 -3.90 -5.58
C HIS A 131 -7.75 -5.37 -5.13
N LEU A 132 -8.88 -5.82 -4.54
CA LEU A 132 -8.98 -7.02 -3.70
C LEU A 132 -8.55 -8.31 -4.38
N THR A 133 -8.91 -8.51 -5.63
CA THR A 133 -8.63 -9.74 -6.40
C THR A 133 -7.42 -9.59 -7.33
N GLY A 134 -6.64 -8.51 -7.20
CA GLY A 134 -5.61 -8.14 -8.15
C GLY A 134 -6.17 -7.43 -9.40
N ASN A 135 -7.51 -7.35 -9.52
CA ASN A 135 -8.18 -6.54 -10.53
C ASN A 135 -8.33 -5.11 -10.04
N PRO A 136 -7.76 -4.10 -10.73
CA PRO A 136 -7.86 -2.72 -10.28
C PRO A 136 -9.31 -2.20 -10.30
N ALA A 137 -9.66 -1.39 -9.29
CA ALA A 137 -10.92 -0.67 -9.26
C ALA A 137 -11.05 0.31 -10.44
N ASP A 138 -12.27 0.80 -10.73
CA ASP A 138 -12.50 1.83 -11.78
C ASP A 138 -11.88 3.18 -11.34
N MET A 139 -10.56 3.27 -11.51
CA MET A 139 -9.78 4.42 -11.06
C MET A 139 -10.13 5.71 -11.80
N ASP A 140 -10.55 5.65 -13.06
CA ASP A 140 -10.93 6.85 -13.80
C ASP A 140 -12.18 7.50 -13.18
N ALA A 141 -13.19 6.69 -12.86
CA ALA A 141 -14.41 7.19 -12.20
C ALA A 141 -14.11 7.69 -10.78
N ILE A 142 -13.34 6.92 -9.99
CA ILE A 142 -12.98 7.29 -8.62
C ILE A 142 -12.17 8.59 -8.58
N LEU A 143 -11.14 8.72 -9.43
CA LEU A 143 -10.29 9.90 -9.50
C LEU A 143 -11.08 11.13 -9.97
N SER A 144 -11.99 10.97 -10.91
CA SER A 144 -12.86 12.07 -11.39
C SER A 144 -13.73 12.61 -10.25
N ILE A 145 -14.34 11.72 -9.46
CA ILE A 145 -15.16 12.09 -8.29
C ILE A 145 -14.26 12.74 -7.21
N ALA A 146 -13.14 12.13 -6.90
CA ALA A 146 -12.21 12.64 -5.89
C ALA A 146 -11.72 14.07 -6.24
N LYS A 147 -11.41 14.31 -7.51
CA LYS A 147 -11.01 15.65 -7.99
C LYS A 147 -12.09 16.69 -7.78
N LEU A 148 -13.37 16.39 -8.07
CA LEU A 148 -14.49 17.31 -7.88
C LEU A 148 -14.69 17.69 -6.40
N HIS A 149 -14.36 16.79 -5.48
CA HIS A 149 -14.55 16.97 -4.05
C HIS A 149 -13.25 17.25 -3.28
N ASN A 150 -12.14 17.45 -3.99
CA ASN A 150 -10.81 17.67 -3.40
C ASN A 150 -10.39 16.59 -2.39
N LEU A 151 -10.65 15.31 -2.73
CA LEU A 151 -10.32 14.15 -1.90
C LEU A 151 -9.00 13.51 -2.33
N LYS A 152 -8.28 12.94 -1.37
CA LYS A 152 -7.14 12.08 -1.66
C LYS A 152 -7.63 10.68 -2.09
N VAL A 153 -6.95 10.06 -3.04
CA VAL A 153 -7.17 8.67 -3.43
C VAL A 153 -5.94 7.87 -3.05
N ILE A 154 -6.10 6.86 -2.19
CA ILE A 154 -5.04 6.01 -1.67
C ILE A 154 -5.36 4.58 -2.10
N GLU A 155 -4.54 4.00 -2.98
CA GLU A 155 -4.75 2.63 -3.43
C GLU A 155 -4.40 1.65 -2.31
N ASP A 156 -5.33 0.79 -1.89
CA ASP A 156 -4.98 -0.44 -1.17
C ASP A 156 -4.65 -1.51 -2.21
N ALA A 157 -3.36 -1.60 -2.51
CA ALA A 157 -2.80 -2.47 -3.53
C ALA A 157 -2.14 -3.74 -2.95
N ALA A 158 -2.52 -4.11 -1.71
CA ALA A 158 -1.94 -5.25 -0.98
C ALA A 158 -2.04 -6.60 -1.73
N GLN A 159 -2.90 -6.72 -2.73
CA GLN A 159 -3.13 -7.92 -3.54
C GLN A 159 -2.83 -7.70 -5.04
N ALA A 160 -2.31 -6.53 -5.44
CA ALA A 160 -2.31 -6.10 -6.83
C ALA A 160 -0.93 -5.64 -7.35
N ILE A 161 0.17 -6.06 -6.70
CA ILE A 161 1.51 -5.75 -7.22
C ILE A 161 1.68 -6.32 -8.63
N GLY A 162 2.18 -5.49 -9.56
CA GLY A 162 2.35 -5.86 -10.97
C GLY A 162 1.08 -5.77 -11.83
N ALA A 163 -0.10 -5.49 -11.24
CA ALA A 163 -1.32 -5.27 -11.99
C ALA A 163 -1.30 -3.93 -12.74
N LYS A 164 -2.10 -3.84 -13.81
CA LYS A 164 -2.21 -2.62 -14.63
C LYS A 164 -3.68 -2.22 -14.83
N TYR A 165 -3.94 -0.93 -14.76
CA TYR A 165 -5.19 -0.32 -15.16
C TYR A 165 -4.97 0.52 -16.41
N LYS A 166 -5.56 0.12 -17.54
CA LYS A 166 -5.41 0.81 -18.84
C LYS A 166 -3.94 1.09 -19.23
N GLY A 167 -3.07 0.12 -18.95
CA GLY A 167 -1.65 0.18 -19.28
C GLY A 167 -0.76 0.87 -18.24
N LYS A 168 -1.30 1.52 -17.21
CA LYS A 168 -0.56 2.15 -16.11
C LYS A 168 -0.46 1.19 -14.93
N MET A 169 0.66 1.19 -14.24
CA MET A 169 0.88 0.32 -13.08
C MET A 169 0.00 0.73 -11.91
N VAL A 170 -0.60 -0.27 -11.23
CA VAL A 170 -1.16 -0.09 -9.88
C VAL A 170 -0.04 0.40 -8.97
N GLY A 171 -0.39 1.36 -8.13
CA GLY A 171 0.60 2.06 -7.30
C GLY A 171 0.99 3.44 -7.86
N SER A 172 0.65 3.73 -9.14
CA SER A 172 0.85 5.04 -9.74
C SER A 172 -0.46 5.75 -10.11
N LEU A 173 -1.61 5.14 -9.81
CA LEU A 173 -2.91 5.64 -10.27
C LEU A 173 -3.48 6.70 -9.33
N GLY A 174 -3.39 6.46 -8.02
CA GLY A 174 -3.84 7.38 -6.98
C GLY A 174 -2.81 8.44 -6.60
N HIS A 175 -3.03 9.09 -5.46
CA HIS A 175 -2.06 10.02 -4.87
C HIS A 175 -0.93 9.26 -4.16
N ALA A 176 -1.24 8.08 -3.61
CA ALA A 176 -0.31 7.13 -3.02
C ALA A 176 -0.94 5.74 -3.05
N ALA A 177 -0.12 4.71 -2.88
CA ALA A 177 -0.59 3.34 -2.73
C ALA A 177 0.15 2.61 -1.61
N ALA A 178 -0.58 1.71 -0.95
CA ALA A 178 -0.09 0.82 0.10
C ALA A 178 0.00 -0.61 -0.42
N PHE A 179 1.14 -1.24 -0.24
CA PHE A 179 1.41 -2.62 -0.62
C PHE A 179 1.79 -3.48 0.58
N SER A 180 1.38 -4.72 0.56
CA SER A 180 1.78 -5.75 1.53
C SER A 180 2.74 -6.73 0.88
N LEU A 181 3.82 -7.05 1.59
CA LEU A 181 4.80 -8.08 1.21
C LEU A 181 4.75 -9.27 2.17
N HIS A 182 3.61 -9.46 2.85
CA HIS A 182 3.35 -10.61 3.71
C HIS A 182 3.52 -11.93 2.94
N PRO A 183 4.00 -13.03 3.55
CA PRO A 183 4.28 -14.30 2.87
C PRO A 183 3.16 -14.89 2.00
N LEU A 184 1.90 -14.54 2.25
CA LEU A 184 0.77 -15.01 1.46
C LEU A 184 0.40 -14.09 0.27
N LYS A 185 1.18 -13.05 0.01
CA LYS A 185 0.94 -12.15 -1.13
C LYS A 185 1.61 -12.68 -2.40
N ASN A 186 1.16 -12.18 -3.56
CA ASN A 186 1.69 -12.58 -4.87
C ASN A 186 3.17 -12.18 -5.10
N PHE A 187 3.65 -11.18 -4.37
CA PHE A 187 5.06 -10.87 -4.21
C PHE A 187 5.31 -10.67 -2.71
N HIS A 188 6.27 -11.39 -2.14
CA HIS A 188 6.41 -11.48 -0.69
C HIS A 188 7.86 -11.58 -0.24
N LEU A 189 8.08 -11.34 1.05
CA LEU A 189 9.35 -11.51 1.75
C LEU A 189 9.28 -12.67 2.74
N LEU A 190 10.41 -13.01 3.35
CA LEU A 190 10.51 -14.01 4.43
C LEU A 190 10.17 -13.37 5.79
N GLY A 191 8.95 -12.90 5.93
CA GLY A 191 8.44 -12.23 7.11
C GLY A 191 7.45 -11.14 6.72
N ASP A 192 7.10 -10.31 7.68
CA ASP A 192 6.16 -9.21 7.44
C ASP A 192 6.91 -8.00 6.87
N ALA A 193 6.34 -7.38 5.86
CA ALA A 193 6.82 -6.14 5.27
C ALA A 193 5.73 -5.50 4.39
N GLY A 194 5.94 -4.26 4.02
CA GLY A 194 5.12 -3.52 3.07
C GLY A 194 5.91 -2.38 2.46
N PHE A 195 5.28 -1.66 1.55
CA PHE A 195 5.83 -0.41 1.04
C PHE A 195 4.73 0.53 0.59
N ILE A 196 5.09 1.79 0.46
CA ILE A 196 4.27 2.87 -0.05
C ILE A 196 4.87 3.33 -1.36
N SER A 197 4.06 3.51 -2.41
CA SER A 197 4.47 4.19 -3.64
C SER A 197 3.76 5.52 -3.79
N THR A 198 4.45 6.54 -4.30
CA THR A 198 3.87 7.86 -4.54
C THR A 198 4.70 8.71 -5.49
N ASN A 199 4.04 9.67 -6.14
CA ASN A 199 4.68 10.74 -6.90
C ASN A 199 4.70 12.09 -6.16
N ASP A 200 4.13 12.13 -4.94
CA ASP A 200 4.04 13.31 -4.08
C ASP A 200 5.32 13.42 -3.23
N ASP A 201 6.19 14.38 -3.60
CA ASP A 201 7.48 14.59 -2.94
C ASP A 201 7.32 14.99 -1.46
N ASP A 202 6.28 15.77 -1.12
CA ASP A 202 6.01 16.23 0.25
C ASP A 202 5.52 15.06 1.12
N LEU A 203 4.63 14.23 0.59
CA LEU A 203 4.19 13.02 1.26
C LEU A 203 5.37 12.07 1.50
N ALA A 204 6.19 11.81 0.48
CA ALA A 204 7.35 10.94 0.60
C ALA A 204 8.31 11.41 1.69
N ASN A 205 8.62 12.71 1.73
CA ASN A 205 9.47 13.30 2.77
C ASN A 205 8.86 13.19 4.17
N THR A 206 7.54 13.35 4.28
CA THR A 206 6.82 13.22 5.55
C THR A 206 6.85 11.77 6.04
N ILE A 207 6.58 10.80 5.15
CA ILE A 207 6.59 9.38 5.50
C ILE A 207 7.98 8.92 5.93
N LYS A 208 9.06 9.35 5.25
CA LYS A 208 10.43 9.03 5.64
C LYS A 208 10.77 9.51 7.05
N LYS A 209 10.24 10.66 7.47
CA LYS A 209 10.38 11.14 8.86
C LYS A 209 9.58 10.29 9.84
N LEU A 210 8.30 10.00 9.52
CA LEU A 210 7.44 9.18 10.37
C LEU A 210 8.00 7.76 10.56
N GLN A 211 8.54 7.16 9.49
CA GLN A 211 9.20 5.86 9.50
C GLN A 211 10.40 5.81 10.46
N ASN A 212 11.09 6.91 10.67
CA ASN A 212 12.35 6.99 11.44
C ASN A 212 12.25 7.98 12.63
N HIS A 213 11.22 7.86 13.46
CA HIS A 213 11.08 8.63 14.71
C HIS A 213 11.12 10.16 14.54
N GLY A 214 10.82 10.68 13.35
CA GLY A 214 10.92 12.10 13.00
C GLY A 214 12.34 12.56 12.58
N LEU A 215 13.30 11.64 12.49
CA LEU A 215 14.68 11.95 12.10
C LEU A 215 14.82 12.05 10.58
N ILE A 216 15.62 13.01 10.11
CA ILE A 216 15.96 13.19 8.68
C ILE A 216 17.24 12.44 8.33
N ASN A 217 18.19 12.38 9.28
CA ASN A 217 19.47 11.69 9.16
C ASN A 217 19.72 10.87 10.44
N ARG A 218 20.53 9.82 10.31
CA ARG A 218 21.07 9.08 11.46
C ARG A 218 22.35 9.72 11.93
#